data_5f1d4e58a92ef1e1d893927e18a1352d
#
_entry.id   5f1d4e58a92ef1e1d893927e18a1352d
#
_cell.length_a   1.000
_cell.length_b   1.000
_cell.length_c   1.000
_cell.angle_alpha   90.00
_cell.angle_beta   90.00
_cell.angle_gamma   90.00
#
_symmetry.space_group_name_H-M   'P 1'
#
loop_
_entity.id
_entity.type
_entity.pdbx_description
1 polymer ?
#
loop_
_entity_poly.entity_id
_entity_poly.type
_entity_poly.pdbx_seq_one_letter_code
_entity_poly.pdbx_strand_id
1 'polypeptide(L)'
;MFILKASVPDAIMATSNLKEEKMEETKETKEYKMPLIGEPAPTFKAVTTQGEINFPEDFKGKWVILFSHPADFTPVCTTEFMTFASMEEEFKKLNTQLIGLSVDSLYAHIAWLRTIKEKIKWKGMENVEVNFPLIEDIKMDVAKKFGMIHPNQSTSQAVRAVFIIDPKAIIRTILYYPSSTGRNFDEIKRIIIALQKADKESIATPADWRPGEDCIIPPAGSCGTAKERMESKDVDKYCLDWFMCFKREKK
;
A
#
# COMPACT_ATOMS: atom_id res chain seq x y z
N MET A 1 77.17 26.93 -1.28
CA MET A 1 76.00 26.70 -0.41
C MET A 1 75.17 25.65 -1.08
N PHE A 2 75.43 24.37 -0.73
CA PHE A 2 74.74 23.24 -1.31
C PHE A 2 73.50 22.93 -0.46
N ILE A 3 72.31 22.98 -1.07
CA ILE A 3 71.02 22.56 -0.43
C ILE A 3 70.76 21.11 -0.81
N LEU A 4 70.91 20.21 0.16
CA LEU A 4 70.52 18.80 0.05
C LEU A 4 68.97 18.70 0.04
N LYS A 5 68.40 18.19 -1.07
CA LYS A 5 66.99 17.74 -1.09
C LYS A 5 66.97 16.34 -0.48
N ALA A 6 66.29 16.21 0.64
CA ALA A 6 65.98 14.92 1.22
C ALA A 6 64.82 14.29 0.44
N SER A 7 65.01 13.09 -0.11
CA SER A 7 64.00 12.28 -0.73
C SER A 7 63.21 11.54 0.36
N VAL A 8 61.89 11.64 0.34
CA VAL A 8 60.96 10.87 1.21
C VAL A 8 60.93 9.43 0.68
N PRO A 9 61.05 8.40 1.53
CA PRO A 9 61.04 7.02 1.08
C PRO A 9 59.68 6.56 0.52
N ASP A 10 59.69 5.86 -0.60
CA ASP A 10 58.54 5.29 -1.32
C ASP A 10 57.68 4.31 -0.51
N ALA A 11 58.08 3.94 0.71
CA ALA A 11 57.35 3.01 1.57
C ALA A 11 56.06 3.59 2.23
N ILE A 12 55.90 4.92 2.26
CA ILE A 12 54.71 5.56 2.88
C ILE A 12 53.58 5.68 1.90
N MET A 13 53.83 5.73 0.60
CA MET A 13 52.78 5.81 -0.44
C MET A 13 52.08 4.47 -0.68
N ALA A 14 52.72 3.33 -0.47
CA ALA A 14 52.15 2.00 -0.70
C ALA A 14 51.11 1.58 0.37
N THR A 15 51.22 2.14 1.58
CA THR A 15 50.30 1.80 2.68
C THR A 15 49.01 2.62 2.67
N SER A 16 48.96 3.80 2.01
CA SER A 16 47.77 4.60 1.86
C SER A 16 46.82 4.03 0.80
N ASN A 17 47.38 3.55 -0.33
CA ASN A 17 46.55 2.95 -1.40
C ASN A 17 45.89 1.61 -0.98
N LEU A 18 46.58 0.80 -0.15
CA LEU A 18 46.02 -0.44 0.38
C LEU A 18 44.94 -0.24 1.46
N LYS A 19 44.85 0.94 2.08
CA LYS A 19 43.77 1.29 3.00
C LYS A 19 42.55 1.89 2.29
N GLU A 20 42.75 2.58 1.17
CA GLU A 20 41.68 3.11 0.35
C GLU A 20 40.95 2.00 -0.43
N GLU A 21 41.71 1.04 -1.02
CA GLU A 21 41.10 -0.13 -1.70
C GLU A 21 40.32 -1.06 -0.76
N LYS A 22 40.65 -1.12 0.55
CA LYS A 22 39.90 -1.92 1.54
C LYS A 22 38.68 -1.24 2.12
N MET A 23 38.42 0.04 1.83
CA MET A 23 37.22 0.77 2.26
C MET A 23 36.13 0.82 1.19
N GLU A 24 36.38 0.32 -0.01
CA GLU A 24 35.40 0.20 -1.08
C GLU A 24 34.61 -1.13 -1.09
N GLU A 25 34.92 -2.03 -0.14
CA GLU A 25 34.22 -3.31 -0.02
C GLU A 25 32.93 -3.17 0.77
N THR A 26 31.82 -3.36 0.04
CA THR A 26 30.49 -3.75 0.52
C THR A 26 29.65 -2.70 1.22
N LYS A 27 29.21 -1.68 0.51
CA LYS A 27 27.82 -1.28 0.58
C LYS A 27 27.08 -1.98 -0.57
N GLU A 28 26.71 -3.22 -0.41
CA GLU A 28 25.56 -3.78 -1.11
C GLU A 28 24.38 -2.87 -0.76
N THR A 29 24.13 -1.87 -1.58
CA THR A 29 22.85 -1.16 -1.55
C THR A 29 21.82 -2.20 -1.94
N LYS A 30 21.15 -2.78 -0.95
CA LYS A 30 19.98 -3.65 -1.16
C LYS A 30 19.01 -2.84 -2.00
N GLU A 31 19.04 -3.06 -3.30
CA GLU A 31 18.10 -2.41 -4.23
C GLU A 31 16.73 -3.00 -3.94
N TYR A 32 15.91 -2.24 -3.21
CA TYR A 32 14.53 -2.65 -2.94
C TYR A 32 13.71 -2.46 -4.20
N LYS A 33 13.38 -3.56 -4.85
CA LYS A 33 12.43 -3.55 -5.98
C LYS A 33 11.03 -3.31 -5.44
N MET A 34 10.34 -2.32 -5.99
CA MET A 34 8.93 -2.10 -5.69
C MET A 34 8.11 -3.35 -6.05
N PRO A 35 7.29 -3.90 -5.15
CA PRO A 35 6.48 -5.06 -5.44
C PRO A 35 5.39 -4.72 -6.47
N LEU A 36 5.00 -5.71 -7.28
CA LEU A 36 4.03 -5.57 -8.36
C LEU A 36 2.69 -6.23 -8.02
N ILE A 37 1.64 -5.85 -8.76
CA ILE A 37 0.33 -6.51 -8.70
C ILE A 37 0.49 -7.98 -9.13
N GLY A 38 -0.06 -8.91 -8.33
CA GLY A 38 0.05 -10.34 -8.53
C GLY A 38 1.25 -10.98 -7.81
N GLU A 39 2.18 -10.20 -7.28
CA GLU A 39 3.28 -10.71 -6.48
C GLU A 39 2.88 -10.92 -5.01
N PRO A 40 3.53 -11.86 -4.29
CA PRO A 40 3.41 -11.94 -2.84
C PRO A 40 3.86 -10.62 -2.18
N ALA A 41 3.09 -10.15 -1.22
CA ALA A 41 3.46 -8.97 -0.45
C ALA A 41 4.73 -9.24 0.38
N PRO A 42 5.68 -8.29 0.46
CA PRO A 42 6.88 -8.42 1.27
C PRO A 42 6.56 -8.71 2.75
N THR A 43 7.27 -9.67 3.32
CA THR A 43 7.12 -10.03 4.74
C THR A 43 7.89 -9.07 5.63
N PHE A 44 7.35 -8.79 6.82
CA PHE A 44 8.01 -7.97 7.83
C PHE A 44 7.50 -8.25 9.25
N LYS A 45 8.30 -7.84 10.22
CA LYS A 45 7.88 -7.66 11.62
C LYS A 45 8.02 -6.19 11.95
N ALA A 46 7.07 -5.65 12.68
CA ALA A 46 7.09 -4.24 13.04
C ALA A 46 6.41 -3.97 14.38
N VAL A 47 6.88 -2.95 15.08
CA VAL A 47 6.24 -2.38 16.26
C VAL A 47 5.13 -1.44 15.80
N THR A 48 3.98 -1.50 16.43
CA THR A 48 2.83 -0.66 16.12
C THR A 48 2.20 -0.08 17.38
N THR A 49 1.28 0.84 17.22
CA THR A 49 0.44 1.37 18.32
C THR A 49 -0.42 0.31 19.01
N GLN A 50 -0.56 -0.88 18.43
CA GLN A 50 -1.35 -2.00 18.95
C GLN A 50 -0.46 -3.19 19.40
N GLY A 51 0.87 -2.99 19.49
CA GLY A 51 1.85 -4.04 19.77
C GLY A 51 2.62 -4.48 18.54
N GLU A 52 3.41 -5.53 18.66
CA GLU A 52 4.17 -6.10 17.55
C GLU A 52 3.25 -6.85 16.59
N ILE A 53 3.51 -6.74 15.29
CA ILE A 53 2.86 -7.51 14.24
C ILE A 53 3.88 -8.27 13.41
N ASN A 54 3.48 -9.45 12.91
CA ASN A 54 4.23 -10.27 11.97
C ASN A 54 3.40 -10.43 10.69
N PHE A 55 3.74 -9.69 9.64
CA PHE A 55 3.02 -9.73 8.38
C PHE A 55 3.64 -10.74 7.41
N PRO A 56 2.85 -11.60 6.74
CA PRO A 56 1.39 -11.65 6.71
C PRO A 56 0.75 -12.58 7.75
N GLU A 57 1.53 -13.23 8.61
CA GLU A 57 1.11 -14.35 9.46
C GLU A 57 -0.10 -14.01 10.34
N ASP A 58 -0.10 -12.81 10.97
CA ASP A 58 -1.15 -12.37 11.90
C ASP A 58 -2.45 -11.97 11.16
N PHE A 59 -2.41 -11.87 9.83
CA PHE A 59 -3.52 -11.42 9.00
C PHE A 59 -4.02 -12.48 8.01
N LYS A 60 -3.60 -13.74 8.17
CA LYS A 60 -4.03 -14.85 7.32
C LYS A 60 -5.57 -14.94 7.22
N GLY A 61 -6.06 -15.11 6.01
CA GLY A 61 -7.49 -15.22 5.74
C GLY A 61 -8.24 -13.87 5.71
N LYS A 62 -7.56 -12.75 5.93
CA LYS A 62 -8.13 -11.39 5.85
C LYS A 62 -7.59 -10.65 4.62
N TRP A 63 -8.38 -9.77 4.09
CA TRP A 63 -7.88 -8.71 3.24
C TRP A 63 -7.13 -7.69 4.10
N VAL A 64 -6.07 -7.10 3.55
CA VAL A 64 -5.29 -6.06 4.23
C VAL A 64 -5.18 -4.84 3.34
N ILE A 65 -5.44 -3.67 3.92
CA ILE A 65 -5.09 -2.37 3.35
C ILE A 65 -3.90 -1.86 4.15
N LEU A 66 -2.69 -2.03 3.59
CA LEU A 66 -1.48 -1.40 4.11
C LEU A 66 -1.33 -0.03 3.44
N PHE A 67 -1.32 1.03 4.22
CA PHE A 67 -1.21 2.38 3.69
C PHE A 67 -0.17 3.20 4.42
N SER A 68 0.54 4.06 3.69
CA SER A 68 1.51 5.00 4.27
C SER A 68 1.00 6.43 4.23
N HIS A 69 1.54 7.24 5.12
CA HIS A 69 1.38 8.69 5.12
C HIS A 69 2.73 9.40 5.37
N PRO A 70 2.90 10.65 4.90
CA PRO A 70 4.18 11.36 4.99
C PRO A 70 4.69 11.59 6.41
N ALA A 71 3.85 12.12 7.30
CA ALA A 71 4.23 12.41 8.68
C ALA A 71 3.03 12.63 9.59
N ASP A 72 3.20 12.31 10.86
CA ASP A 72 2.27 12.67 11.93
C ASP A 72 2.14 14.19 12.08
N PHE A 73 1.11 14.66 12.76
CA PHE A 73 0.84 16.06 13.02
C PHE A 73 0.74 16.95 11.77
N THR A 74 0.42 16.35 10.60
CA THR A 74 0.18 17.10 9.36
C THR A 74 -1.30 17.17 9.01
N PRO A 75 -1.78 18.27 8.39
CA PRO A 75 -3.23 18.48 8.19
C PRO A 75 -3.87 17.40 7.31
N VAL A 76 -3.30 17.09 6.15
CA VAL A 76 -3.87 16.10 5.22
C VAL A 76 -3.88 14.71 5.85
N CYS A 77 -2.79 14.29 6.51
CA CYS A 77 -2.73 13.00 7.18
C CYS A 77 -3.77 12.90 8.30
N THR A 78 -3.97 13.97 9.06
CA THR A 78 -4.99 14.02 10.11
C THR A 78 -6.40 13.81 9.56
N THR A 79 -6.76 14.46 8.45
CA THR A 79 -8.06 14.25 7.81
C THR A 79 -8.24 12.84 7.27
N GLU A 80 -7.17 12.23 6.74
CA GLU A 80 -7.19 10.85 6.27
C GLU A 80 -7.41 9.86 7.40
N PHE A 81 -6.70 10.01 8.53
CA PHE A 81 -6.84 9.10 9.67
C PHE A 81 -8.24 9.19 10.29
N MET A 82 -8.79 10.39 10.44
CA MET A 82 -10.17 10.55 10.88
C MET A 82 -11.16 9.84 9.95
N THR A 83 -10.98 9.96 8.64
CA THR A 83 -11.87 9.31 7.67
C THR A 83 -11.70 7.78 7.70
N PHE A 84 -10.49 7.25 7.70
CA PHE A 84 -10.27 5.81 7.79
C PHE A 84 -10.82 5.24 9.09
N ALA A 85 -10.60 5.90 10.23
CA ALA A 85 -11.12 5.45 11.50
C ALA A 85 -12.66 5.45 11.52
N SER A 86 -13.30 6.45 10.94
CA SER A 86 -14.78 6.49 10.83
C SER A 86 -15.36 5.38 9.94
N MET A 87 -14.57 4.84 9.01
CA MET A 87 -14.95 3.75 8.10
C MET A 87 -14.46 2.38 8.56
N GLU A 88 -13.74 2.28 9.69
CA GLU A 88 -13.09 1.03 10.12
C GLU A 88 -14.08 -0.13 10.23
N GLU A 89 -15.27 0.10 10.82
CA GLU A 89 -16.29 -0.94 10.96
C GLU A 89 -16.84 -1.42 9.60
N GLU A 90 -16.87 -0.56 8.59
CA GLU A 90 -17.26 -0.95 7.24
C GLU A 90 -16.21 -1.86 6.60
N PHE A 91 -14.93 -1.56 6.78
CA PHE A 91 -13.84 -2.43 6.33
C PHE A 91 -13.80 -3.76 7.09
N LYS A 92 -14.06 -3.77 8.40
CA LYS A 92 -14.19 -5.00 9.19
C LYS A 92 -15.31 -5.92 8.66
N LYS A 93 -16.47 -5.34 8.30
CA LYS A 93 -17.58 -6.10 7.67
C LYS A 93 -17.20 -6.70 6.32
N LEU A 94 -16.21 -6.12 5.63
CA LEU A 94 -15.63 -6.64 4.40
C LEU A 94 -14.45 -7.59 4.67
N ASN A 95 -14.29 -8.11 5.89
CA ASN A 95 -13.15 -8.94 6.30
C ASN A 95 -11.80 -8.29 5.96
N THR A 96 -11.69 -6.97 6.12
CA THR A 96 -10.52 -6.18 5.72
C THR A 96 -9.89 -5.49 6.93
N GLN A 97 -8.60 -5.69 7.13
CA GLN A 97 -7.79 -5.05 8.16
C GLN A 97 -7.07 -3.82 7.60
N LEU A 98 -7.17 -2.69 8.30
CA LEU A 98 -6.39 -1.49 8.03
C LEU A 98 -5.07 -1.56 8.78
N ILE A 99 -3.96 -1.17 8.14
CA ILE A 99 -2.64 -1.02 8.75
C ILE A 99 -2.02 0.26 8.22
N GLY A 100 -1.78 1.22 9.11
CA GLY A 100 -1.10 2.47 8.77
C GLY A 100 0.42 2.35 8.93
N LEU A 101 1.17 3.21 8.23
CA LEU A 101 2.62 3.31 8.33
C LEU A 101 3.10 4.74 8.11
N SER A 102 4.04 5.19 8.92
CA SER A 102 4.92 6.31 8.58
C SER A 102 6.32 6.12 9.17
N VAL A 103 7.23 7.00 8.80
CA VAL A 103 8.62 6.99 9.30
C VAL A 103 8.78 7.70 10.65
N ASP A 104 7.66 7.99 11.33
CA ASP A 104 7.64 8.58 12.67
C ASP A 104 7.86 7.51 13.76
N SER A 105 8.15 7.97 14.99
CA SER A 105 8.33 7.08 16.13
C SER A 105 7.00 6.63 16.73
N LEU A 106 7.02 5.49 17.44
CA LEU A 106 5.88 5.01 18.19
C LEU A 106 5.28 6.07 19.13
N TYR A 107 6.14 6.82 19.80
CA TYR A 107 5.69 7.87 20.73
C TYR A 107 5.04 9.06 20.01
N ALA A 108 5.51 9.41 18.81
CA ALA A 108 4.87 10.40 17.96
C ALA A 108 3.47 9.92 17.55
N HIS A 109 3.34 8.68 17.10
CA HIS A 109 2.05 8.07 16.77
C HIS A 109 1.07 8.14 17.93
N ILE A 110 1.47 7.67 19.11
CA ILE A 110 0.61 7.68 20.32
C ILE A 110 0.14 9.10 20.65
N ALA A 111 1.06 10.08 20.64
CA ALA A 111 0.74 11.47 20.93
C ALA A 111 -0.20 12.08 19.87
N TRP A 112 0.03 11.78 18.58
CA TRP A 112 -0.80 12.28 17.49
C TRP A 112 -2.20 11.68 17.50
N LEU A 113 -2.34 10.36 17.67
CA LEU A 113 -3.65 9.69 17.75
C LEU A 113 -4.47 10.22 18.93
N ARG A 114 -3.82 10.44 20.08
CA ARG A 114 -4.48 11.10 21.22
C ARG A 114 -4.93 12.53 20.87
N THR A 115 -4.11 13.30 20.18
CA THR A 115 -4.47 14.65 19.74
C THR A 115 -5.66 14.65 18.78
N ILE A 116 -5.71 13.69 17.85
CA ILE A 116 -6.86 13.49 16.94
C ILE A 116 -8.13 13.28 17.76
N LYS A 117 -8.10 12.33 18.70
CA LYS A 117 -9.25 12.01 19.55
C LYS A 117 -9.71 13.18 20.40
N GLU A 118 -8.78 13.86 21.07
CA GLU A 118 -9.13 14.86 22.10
C GLU A 118 -9.40 16.25 21.53
N LYS A 119 -8.79 16.63 20.39
CA LYS A 119 -8.74 18.03 19.96
C LYS A 119 -9.26 18.29 18.56
N ILE A 120 -9.24 17.31 17.68
CA ILE A 120 -9.56 17.56 16.27
C ILE A 120 -11.04 17.33 16.00
N LYS A 121 -11.67 18.34 15.37
CA LYS A 121 -13.03 18.27 14.83
C LYS A 121 -12.98 18.59 13.34
N TRP A 122 -13.53 17.73 12.52
CA TRP A 122 -13.50 17.91 11.07
C TRP A 122 -14.71 17.23 10.39
N LYS A 123 -15.42 17.94 9.52
CA LYS A 123 -16.61 17.43 8.80
C LYS A 123 -17.62 16.71 9.69
N GLY A 124 -17.90 17.27 10.87
CA GLY A 124 -18.83 16.69 11.84
C GLY A 124 -18.29 15.49 12.63
N MET A 125 -17.08 15.02 12.33
CA MET A 125 -16.39 14.01 13.13
C MET A 125 -15.68 14.66 14.31
N GLU A 126 -15.84 14.07 15.50
CA GLU A 126 -15.16 14.44 16.74
C GLU A 126 -14.99 13.20 17.62
N ASN A 127 -14.04 13.24 18.55
CA ASN A 127 -13.69 12.11 19.42
C ASN A 127 -13.34 10.83 18.64
N VAL A 128 -12.74 10.98 17.45
CA VAL A 128 -12.42 9.86 16.56
C VAL A 128 -11.28 9.04 17.17
N GLU A 129 -11.55 7.77 17.42
CA GLU A 129 -10.57 6.79 17.90
C GLU A 129 -10.04 5.94 16.75
N VAL A 130 -8.72 5.84 16.65
CA VAL A 130 -8.05 5.01 15.64
C VAL A 130 -7.72 3.67 16.29
N ASN A 131 -8.41 2.60 15.88
CA ASN A 131 -8.26 1.26 16.45
C ASN A 131 -7.51 0.28 15.55
N PHE A 132 -6.99 0.73 14.41
CA PHE A 132 -6.09 -0.07 13.58
C PHE A 132 -4.62 0.20 13.93
N PRO A 133 -3.71 -0.79 13.73
CA PRO A 133 -2.30 -0.62 14.02
C PRO A 133 -1.65 0.43 13.10
N LEU A 134 -0.80 1.28 13.70
CA LEU A 134 0.04 2.24 13.01
C LEU A 134 1.51 1.85 13.24
N ILE A 135 2.21 1.49 12.17
CA ILE A 135 3.58 0.99 12.17
C ILE A 135 4.56 2.15 12.38
N GLU A 136 5.44 1.99 13.38
CA GLU A 136 6.67 2.75 13.51
C GLU A 136 7.70 2.24 12.50
N ASP A 137 8.12 3.08 11.57
CA ASP A 137 9.11 2.70 10.54
C ASP A 137 10.25 3.73 10.40
N ILE A 138 10.81 4.19 11.53
CA ILE A 138 11.92 5.16 11.58
C ILE A 138 13.09 4.73 10.69
N LYS A 139 13.37 3.43 10.60
CA LYS A 139 14.45 2.86 9.78
C LYS A 139 14.08 2.75 8.31
N MET A 140 12.82 3.01 7.95
CA MET A 140 12.27 2.84 6.61
C MET A 140 12.40 1.40 6.07
N ASP A 141 12.41 0.39 6.94
CA ASP A 141 12.59 -0.99 6.54
C ASP A 141 11.37 -1.52 5.79
N VAL A 142 10.16 -1.21 6.28
CA VAL A 142 8.91 -1.59 5.63
C VAL A 142 8.63 -0.67 4.43
N ALA A 143 8.77 0.64 4.60
CA ALA A 143 8.53 1.62 3.55
C ALA A 143 9.39 1.35 2.29
N LYS A 144 10.66 0.98 2.46
CA LYS A 144 11.55 0.62 1.34
C LYS A 144 11.16 -0.70 0.67
N LYS A 145 10.77 -1.72 1.45
CA LYS A 145 10.31 -3.01 0.90
C LYS A 145 9.09 -2.86 0.00
N PHE A 146 8.21 -1.91 0.33
CA PHE A 146 6.99 -1.63 -0.43
C PHE A 146 7.16 -0.49 -1.45
N GLY A 147 8.36 0.07 -1.62
CA GLY A 147 8.61 1.15 -2.56
C GLY A 147 7.85 2.44 -2.22
N MET A 148 7.64 2.72 -0.93
CA MET A 148 6.91 3.90 -0.45
C MET A 148 7.78 5.15 -0.34
N ILE A 149 9.11 5.02 -0.50
CA ILE A 149 10.05 6.14 -0.47
C ILE A 149 10.35 6.56 -1.90
N HIS A 150 9.91 7.75 -2.27
CA HIS A 150 10.13 8.35 -3.58
C HIS A 150 11.12 9.51 -3.45
N PRO A 151 12.40 9.36 -3.81
CA PRO A 151 13.44 10.37 -3.55
C PRO A 151 13.13 11.77 -4.10
N ASN A 152 12.44 11.84 -5.25
CA ASN A 152 12.02 13.12 -5.85
C ASN A 152 10.84 13.80 -5.10
N GLN A 153 10.17 13.09 -4.18
CA GLN A 153 9.17 13.66 -3.28
C GLN A 153 9.78 13.96 -1.91
N SER A 154 10.44 12.96 -1.32
CA SER A 154 11.14 13.08 -0.03
C SER A 154 12.09 11.88 0.14
N THR A 155 13.26 12.13 0.72
CA THR A 155 14.20 11.07 1.12
C THR A 155 13.99 10.57 2.54
N SER A 156 13.14 11.26 3.32
CA SER A 156 12.91 11.02 4.74
C SER A 156 11.44 10.77 5.11
N GLN A 157 10.54 10.77 4.14
CA GLN A 157 9.11 10.53 4.35
C GLN A 157 8.56 9.58 3.30
N ALA A 158 7.59 8.75 3.69
CA ALA A 158 6.84 7.95 2.75
C ALA A 158 5.84 8.81 1.95
N VAL A 159 5.56 8.43 0.71
CA VAL A 159 4.42 8.98 -0.05
C VAL A 159 3.10 8.41 0.49
N ARG A 160 1.96 8.89 0.00
CA ARG A 160 0.65 8.31 0.34
C ARG A 160 0.39 7.08 -0.53
N ALA A 161 0.92 5.95 -0.15
CA ALA A 161 0.68 4.68 -0.82
C ALA A 161 -0.50 3.93 -0.20
N VAL A 162 -1.14 3.09 -1.00
CA VAL A 162 -2.12 2.09 -0.56
C VAL A 162 -1.84 0.79 -1.28
N PHE A 163 -1.64 -0.27 -0.53
CA PHE A 163 -1.53 -1.64 -1.02
C PHE A 163 -2.74 -2.42 -0.55
N ILE A 164 -3.54 -2.93 -1.49
CA ILE A 164 -4.64 -3.83 -1.21
C ILE A 164 -4.14 -5.25 -1.43
N ILE A 165 -4.15 -6.04 -0.37
CA ILE A 165 -3.56 -7.36 -0.29
C ILE A 165 -4.65 -8.37 0.04
N ASP A 166 -4.71 -9.48 -0.69
CA ASP A 166 -5.74 -10.49 -0.52
C ASP A 166 -5.44 -11.48 0.65
N PRO A 167 -6.39 -12.36 1.01
CA PRO A 167 -6.21 -13.34 2.09
C PRO A 167 -5.08 -14.35 1.89
N LYS A 168 -4.50 -14.42 0.69
CA LYS A 168 -3.32 -15.24 0.35
C LYS A 168 -2.02 -14.44 0.38
N ALA A 169 -2.08 -13.20 0.89
CA ALA A 169 -0.98 -12.24 0.90
C ALA A 169 -0.48 -11.84 -0.50
N ILE A 170 -1.34 -11.85 -1.51
CA ILE A 170 -1.02 -11.37 -2.87
C ILE A 170 -1.47 -9.92 -3.02
N ILE A 171 -0.61 -9.07 -3.58
CA ILE A 171 -0.93 -7.68 -3.91
C ILE A 171 -1.91 -7.64 -5.06
N ARG A 172 -3.06 -6.99 -4.85
CA ARG A 172 -4.14 -6.91 -5.82
C ARG A 172 -4.28 -5.51 -6.45
N THR A 173 -3.95 -4.47 -5.70
CA THR A 173 -4.03 -3.08 -6.17
C THR A 173 -2.99 -2.24 -5.46
N ILE A 174 -2.42 -1.28 -6.18
CA ILE A 174 -1.46 -0.31 -5.64
C ILE A 174 -1.90 1.09 -6.08
N LEU A 175 -1.98 2.02 -5.14
CA LEU A 175 -2.27 3.42 -5.39
C LEU A 175 -1.17 4.28 -4.79
N TYR A 176 -0.72 5.30 -5.52
CA TYR A 176 0.25 6.28 -5.06
C TYR A 176 -0.29 7.69 -5.26
N TYR A 177 -0.16 8.51 -4.23
CA TYR A 177 -0.55 9.92 -4.24
C TYR A 177 0.60 10.79 -3.73
N PRO A 178 0.78 12.01 -4.27
CA PRO A 178 1.74 12.95 -3.73
C PRO A 178 1.31 13.44 -2.35
N SER A 179 2.23 14.02 -1.59
CA SER A 179 1.97 14.51 -0.24
C SER A 179 0.85 15.55 -0.15
N SER A 180 0.62 16.32 -1.23
CA SER A 180 -0.37 17.39 -1.30
C SER A 180 -1.81 16.92 -1.51
N THR A 181 -2.02 15.65 -1.91
CA THR A 181 -3.34 15.16 -2.34
C THR A 181 -3.84 14.07 -1.40
N GLY A 182 -4.91 14.36 -0.65
CA GLY A 182 -5.61 13.38 0.18
C GLY A 182 -6.33 12.33 -0.67
N ARG A 183 -6.39 11.09 -0.14
CA ARG A 183 -6.97 9.94 -0.82
C ARG A 183 -8.50 9.98 -0.82
N ASN A 184 -9.12 9.29 -1.78
CA ASN A 184 -10.56 9.03 -1.81
C ASN A 184 -10.84 7.67 -1.17
N PHE A 185 -11.45 7.67 0.01
CA PHE A 185 -11.70 6.44 0.78
C PHE A 185 -12.90 5.65 0.27
N ASP A 186 -13.88 6.30 -0.35
CA ASP A 186 -14.97 5.61 -1.03
C ASP A 186 -14.44 4.78 -2.20
N GLU A 187 -13.44 5.29 -2.93
CA GLU A 187 -12.78 4.55 -4.00
C GLU A 187 -12.00 3.35 -3.45
N ILE A 188 -11.26 3.51 -2.36
CA ILE A 188 -10.54 2.39 -1.72
C ILE A 188 -11.52 1.29 -1.30
N LYS A 189 -12.65 1.65 -0.70
CA LYS A 189 -13.71 0.72 -0.34
C LYS A 189 -14.36 0.07 -1.57
N ARG A 190 -14.63 0.86 -2.62
CA ARG A 190 -15.16 0.36 -3.90
C ARG A 190 -14.25 -0.71 -4.49
N ILE A 191 -12.93 -0.48 -4.49
CA ILE A 191 -11.94 -1.45 -5.01
C ILE A 191 -11.99 -2.77 -4.22
N ILE A 192 -12.03 -2.73 -2.89
CA ILE A 192 -12.16 -3.95 -2.05
C ILE A 192 -13.41 -4.73 -2.44
N ILE A 193 -14.57 -4.08 -2.52
CA ILE A 193 -15.83 -4.73 -2.86
C ILE A 193 -15.76 -5.33 -4.28
N ALA A 194 -15.20 -4.58 -5.23
CA ALA A 194 -15.03 -5.05 -6.62
C ALA A 194 -14.14 -6.29 -6.70
N LEU A 195 -12.99 -6.30 -6.00
CA LEU A 195 -12.08 -7.43 -5.97
C LEU A 195 -12.70 -8.67 -5.33
N GLN A 196 -13.38 -8.50 -4.18
CA GLN A 196 -14.06 -9.59 -3.50
C GLN A 196 -15.18 -10.19 -4.37
N LYS A 197 -15.96 -9.34 -5.05
CA LYS A 197 -17.02 -9.78 -5.95
C LYS A 197 -16.46 -10.50 -7.17
N ALA A 198 -15.40 -9.96 -7.76
CA ALA A 198 -14.71 -10.59 -8.91
C ALA A 198 -14.19 -11.98 -8.56
N ASP A 199 -13.53 -12.14 -7.41
CA ASP A 199 -13.02 -13.42 -6.94
C ASP A 199 -14.13 -14.43 -6.64
N LYS A 200 -15.22 -13.98 -6.01
CA LYS A 200 -16.35 -14.83 -5.62
C LYS A 200 -17.17 -15.33 -6.81
N GLU A 201 -17.39 -14.47 -7.80
CA GLU A 201 -18.35 -14.70 -8.87
C GLU A 201 -17.69 -14.93 -10.23
N SER A 202 -16.36 -14.88 -10.31
CA SER A 202 -15.60 -14.98 -11.57
C SER A 202 -16.11 -14.01 -12.65
N ILE A 203 -16.30 -12.76 -12.26
CA ILE A 203 -16.74 -11.62 -13.10
C ILE A 203 -15.70 -10.52 -13.14
N ALA A 204 -15.93 -9.50 -13.95
CA ALA A 204 -15.21 -8.25 -13.94
C ALA A 204 -16.17 -7.08 -13.68
N THR A 205 -15.66 -6.01 -13.09
CA THR A 205 -16.43 -4.78 -12.89
C THR A 205 -16.15 -3.81 -14.06
N PRO A 206 -17.17 -3.19 -14.67
CA PRO A 206 -16.95 -2.18 -15.70
C PRO A 206 -16.34 -0.89 -15.14
N ALA A 207 -15.98 0.03 -16.04
CA ALA A 207 -15.56 1.37 -15.64
C ALA A 207 -16.63 2.04 -14.76
N ASP A 208 -16.19 2.78 -13.74
CA ASP A 208 -17.05 3.51 -12.79
C ASP A 208 -18.04 2.65 -11.98
N TRP A 209 -17.95 1.33 -12.08
CA TRP A 209 -18.82 0.39 -11.38
C TRP A 209 -18.95 0.71 -9.89
N ARG A 210 -20.18 0.63 -9.41
CA ARG A 210 -20.50 0.75 -7.98
C ARG A 210 -21.19 -0.52 -7.47
N PRO A 211 -21.08 -0.85 -6.17
CA PRO A 211 -21.81 -1.96 -5.58
C PRO A 211 -23.31 -1.88 -5.87
N GLY A 212 -23.86 -2.96 -6.40
CA GLY A 212 -25.27 -3.04 -6.83
C GLY A 212 -25.50 -2.83 -8.33
N GLU A 213 -24.46 -2.57 -9.10
CA GLU A 213 -24.51 -2.47 -10.56
C GLU A 213 -24.14 -3.77 -11.27
N ASP A 214 -24.54 -3.90 -12.53
CA ASP A 214 -24.28 -5.05 -13.36
C ASP A 214 -22.77 -5.28 -13.57
N CYS A 215 -22.36 -6.54 -13.71
CA CYS A 215 -20.97 -6.93 -13.86
C CYS A 215 -20.70 -7.55 -15.22
N ILE A 216 -19.46 -7.42 -15.72
CA ILE A 216 -19.04 -8.00 -16.98
C ILE A 216 -18.76 -9.49 -16.80
N ILE A 217 -19.32 -10.32 -17.69
CA ILE A 217 -18.97 -11.73 -17.84
C ILE A 217 -17.63 -11.79 -18.61
N PRO A 218 -16.62 -12.53 -18.15
CA PRO A 218 -15.33 -12.63 -18.83
C PRO A 218 -15.50 -13.03 -20.30
N PRO A 219 -14.58 -12.64 -21.20
CA PRO A 219 -14.69 -12.90 -22.64
C PRO A 219 -14.98 -14.37 -22.97
N ALA A 220 -15.69 -14.60 -24.06
CA ALA A 220 -15.92 -15.97 -24.56
C ALA A 220 -14.58 -16.59 -25.01
N GLY A 221 -14.25 -17.78 -24.51
CA GLY A 221 -13.01 -18.48 -24.87
C GLY A 221 -13.08 -19.23 -26.22
N SER A 222 -14.23 -19.21 -26.91
CA SER A 222 -14.42 -19.87 -28.20
C SER A 222 -15.56 -19.24 -29.02
N CYS A 223 -15.57 -19.48 -30.32
CA CYS A 223 -16.68 -19.06 -31.20
C CYS A 223 -18.01 -19.72 -30.81
N GLY A 224 -18.00 -20.95 -30.33
CA GLY A 224 -19.19 -21.67 -29.83
C GLY A 224 -19.79 -20.94 -28.64
N THR A 225 -18.97 -20.64 -27.63
CA THR A 225 -19.40 -19.88 -26.44
C THR A 225 -19.91 -18.49 -26.80
N ALA A 226 -19.27 -17.81 -27.76
CA ALA A 226 -19.72 -16.50 -28.23
C ALA A 226 -21.11 -16.57 -28.84
N LYS A 227 -21.38 -17.59 -29.71
CA LYS A 227 -22.68 -17.80 -30.31
C LYS A 227 -23.75 -18.15 -29.27
N GLU A 228 -23.45 -19.09 -28.36
CA GLU A 228 -24.35 -19.47 -27.26
C GLU A 228 -24.78 -18.27 -26.41
N ARG A 229 -23.84 -17.36 -26.13
CA ARG A 229 -24.14 -16.15 -25.34
C ARG A 229 -25.08 -15.20 -26.07
N MET A 230 -24.92 -15.02 -27.38
CA MET A 230 -25.78 -14.15 -28.19
C MET A 230 -27.17 -14.75 -28.37
N GLU A 231 -27.31 -16.06 -28.38
CA GLU A 231 -28.58 -16.80 -28.51
C GLU A 231 -29.25 -17.08 -27.15
N SER A 232 -28.57 -16.78 -26.04
CA SER A 232 -29.03 -17.08 -24.69
C SER A 232 -30.31 -16.29 -24.34
N LYS A 233 -31.28 -16.99 -23.78
CA LYS A 233 -32.53 -16.42 -23.21
C LYS A 233 -32.44 -16.25 -21.69
N ASP A 234 -31.25 -16.34 -21.11
CA ASP A 234 -31.03 -16.16 -19.67
C ASP A 234 -31.39 -14.74 -19.25
N VAL A 235 -32.42 -14.61 -18.43
CA VAL A 235 -32.92 -13.30 -17.98
C VAL A 235 -31.96 -12.57 -17.02
N ASP A 236 -31.04 -13.32 -16.39
CA ASP A 236 -30.03 -12.78 -15.49
C ASP A 236 -28.81 -12.24 -16.26
N LYS A 237 -28.78 -12.37 -17.60
CA LYS A 237 -27.68 -11.94 -18.47
C LYS A 237 -28.21 -11.19 -19.68
N TYR A 238 -27.34 -10.34 -20.24
CA TYR A 238 -27.55 -9.71 -21.55
C TYR A 238 -26.21 -9.43 -22.21
N CYS A 239 -26.19 -9.36 -23.53
CA CYS A 239 -25.02 -9.01 -24.30
C CYS A 239 -25.33 -7.81 -25.19
N LEU A 240 -24.42 -6.85 -25.23
CA LEU A 240 -24.42 -5.78 -26.24
C LEU A 240 -23.80 -6.28 -27.54
N ASP A 241 -22.80 -7.16 -27.44
CA ASP A 241 -22.17 -7.92 -28.51
C ASP A 241 -21.53 -9.18 -27.91
N TRP A 242 -21.06 -10.13 -28.73
CA TRP A 242 -20.49 -11.42 -28.33
C TRP A 242 -19.34 -11.32 -27.30
N PHE A 243 -18.59 -10.21 -27.31
CA PHE A 243 -17.47 -9.91 -26.40
C PHE A 243 -17.88 -9.09 -25.17
N MET A 244 -19.07 -8.49 -25.18
CA MET A 244 -19.52 -7.53 -24.15
C MET A 244 -20.84 -7.98 -23.54
N CYS A 245 -20.75 -8.96 -22.63
CA CYS A 245 -21.88 -9.54 -21.94
C CYS A 245 -21.85 -9.19 -20.45
N PHE A 246 -23.04 -9.01 -19.89
CA PHE A 246 -23.25 -8.59 -18.51
C PHE A 246 -24.10 -9.59 -17.75
N LYS A 247 -23.78 -9.76 -16.47
CA LYS A 247 -24.59 -10.39 -15.46
C LYS A 247 -25.35 -9.30 -14.72
N ARG A 248 -26.68 -9.41 -14.68
CA ARG A 248 -27.54 -8.47 -13.92
C ARG A 248 -27.34 -8.65 -12.43
N GLU A 249 -27.29 -7.54 -11.72
CA GLU A 249 -27.32 -7.60 -10.25
C GLU A 249 -28.75 -7.83 -9.79
N LYS A 250 -28.93 -8.77 -8.86
CA LYS A 250 -30.25 -9.03 -8.25
C LYS A 250 -30.58 -7.89 -7.28
N LYS A 251 -31.64 -7.18 -7.56
CA LYS A 251 -32.17 -6.13 -6.68
C LYS A 251 -32.73 -6.70 -5.39
#